data_5d5ec267c15e51f5faec3381d9d52ac8
#
_entry.id   5d5ec267c15e51f5faec3381d9d52ac8
#
_cell.length_a   1.000
_cell.length_b   1.000
_cell.length_c   1.000
_cell.angle_alpha   90.00
_cell.angle_beta   90.00
_cell.angle_gamma   90.00
#
_symmetry.space_group_name_H-M   'P 1'
#
loop_
_entity.id
_entity.type
_entity.pdbx_description
1 polymer ?
#
loop_
_entity_poly.entity_id
_entity_poly.type
_entity_poly.pdbx_seq_one_letter_code
_entity_poly.pdbx_strand_id
1 'polypeptide(L)'
;LPSERGLAQALEAGRTAMIAAEALEALRYLDGDPHAGTSAVGFIPDKVLRELGLALVDDTIPGAAVIMGIPLDRRQLVTTVRELQARGMLIMAADEVVKVLQENEVQMGLGMMLYPLGNFTQLVHSLDFVVRAALSFGGLQKGDSERLSAYLAKRPKAFVLHYGPLDASRASLALAALLHHVPIITDQLVEGVPDLLIHKEPASMLQGGLESRDIRTAVTLVDIPVPFGPAFEGETVRRPDTYFEAGGGRTPSFELLKMRPEEQVKDGSIMVIGPDVDRLPEGSQSPLAILVDVFGKRMQEDFESVMERRIHLYLNFAEGVWHTGQRNMNWLRLSKKAFRAGFRLEHLGRILVTKLKEEFGNIVSRVQVTIVTDENELRKRMPEALAAYQIREERMAGLTDESVDTYYSCLMCQSFAPDHVCIITPERLGLCGAINWLDAKTGKEIVPSGPNQPIAKGEEDDAGKGSWKGVNEAVTALTRGKITRFCAYSMMEDPMTSCGCFEVIVAMSPDMQSVVVVNREFPDMTPVGMKFSTLAGSIGGGKQTPGFIGIGRKYLVSKKFISADGGFLRISWMPSSLKESMREELINRARELGAPDFLDKVADETVVTDAEGLFQWMVKVGHPALGLPPLL
;
A
#
# COMPACT_ATOMS: atom_id res chain seq x y z
N LEU A 1 16.66 1.58 46.73
CA LEU A 1 15.90 0.54 46.02
C LEU A 1 14.88 -0.04 46.98
N PRO A 2 13.61 -0.21 46.60
CA PRO A 2 12.67 -1.00 47.37
C PRO A 2 13.29 -2.40 47.57
N SER A 3 13.10 -2.98 48.76
CA SER A 3 13.53 -4.36 48.98
C SER A 3 12.85 -5.25 47.92
N GLU A 4 13.49 -6.34 47.49
CA GLU A 4 12.96 -7.32 46.53
C GLU A 4 11.53 -7.76 46.93
N ARG A 5 11.26 -7.87 48.22
CA ARG A 5 9.95 -8.15 48.79
C ARG A 5 8.92 -7.02 48.52
N GLY A 6 9.34 -5.76 48.60
CA GLY A 6 8.48 -4.61 48.33
C GLY A 6 8.14 -4.49 46.86
N LEU A 7 9.09 -4.83 45.96
CA LEU A 7 8.83 -4.86 44.52
C LEU A 7 7.82 -5.97 44.17
N ALA A 8 8.02 -7.19 44.70
CA ALA A 8 7.11 -8.31 44.46
C ALA A 8 5.69 -8.03 44.98
N GLN A 9 5.54 -7.40 46.15
CA GLN A 9 4.23 -7.01 46.69
C GLN A 9 3.57 -5.88 45.89
N ALA A 10 4.34 -4.91 45.43
CA ALA A 10 3.84 -3.83 44.56
C ALA A 10 3.39 -4.37 43.20
N LEU A 11 4.15 -5.32 42.65
CA LEU A 11 3.82 -6.03 41.41
C LEU A 11 2.50 -6.80 41.55
N GLU A 12 2.30 -7.53 42.67
CA GLU A 12 1.09 -8.32 42.90
C GLU A 12 -0.15 -7.42 43.13
N ALA A 13 -0.03 -6.37 43.93
CA ALA A 13 -1.13 -5.43 44.18
C ALA A 13 -1.51 -4.66 42.92
N GLY A 14 -0.52 -4.18 42.16
CA GLY A 14 -0.73 -3.50 40.88
C GLY A 14 -1.37 -4.41 39.86
N ARG A 15 -0.87 -5.67 39.72
CA ARG A 15 -1.43 -6.68 38.87
C ARG A 15 -2.92 -6.89 39.09
N THR A 16 -3.34 -7.03 40.36
CA THR A 16 -4.76 -7.26 40.69
C THR A 16 -5.63 -6.07 40.29
N ALA A 17 -5.18 -4.84 40.55
CA ALA A 17 -5.93 -3.63 40.21
C ALA A 17 -6.02 -3.44 38.67
N MET A 18 -4.92 -3.68 37.96
CA MET A 18 -4.90 -3.54 36.51
C MET A 18 -5.71 -4.63 35.82
N ILE A 19 -5.66 -5.89 36.27
CA ILE A 19 -6.50 -6.96 35.74
C ILE A 19 -7.98 -6.62 35.82
N ALA A 20 -8.42 -6.06 36.95
CA ALA A 20 -9.81 -5.66 37.13
C ALA A 20 -10.21 -4.53 36.16
N ALA A 21 -9.36 -3.52 36.02
CA ALA A 21 -9.61 -2.41 35.09
C ALA A 21 -9.62 -2.87 33.63
N GLU A 22 -8.66 -3.70 33.23
CA GLU A 22 -8.55 -4.27 31.88
C GLU A 22 -9.73 -5.21 31.55
N ALA A 23 -10.15 -6.03 32.50
CA ALA A 23 -11.30 -6.90 32.31
C ALA A 23 -12.59 -6.10 32.05
N LEU A 24 -12.81 -5.02 32.79
CA LEU A 24 -13.96 -4.13 32.58
C LEU A 24 -13.90 -3.45 31.21
N GLU A 25 -12.75 -2.95 30.84
CA GLU A 25 -12.59 -2.28 29.56
C GLU A 25 -12.67 -3.25 28.38
N ALA A 26 -12.12 -4.46 28.52
CA ALA A 26 -12.24 -5.51 27.53
C ALA A 26 -13.71 -5.93 27.32
N LEU A 27 -14.48 -6.08 28.39
CA LEU A 27 -15.91 -6.39 28.30
C LEU A 27 -16.66 -5.28 27.55
N ARG A 28 -16.42 -4.02 27.90
CA ARG A 28 -17.03 -2.89 27.19
C ARG A 28 -16.67 -2.88 25.70
N TYR A 29 -15.43 -3.15 25.37
CA TYR A 29 -14.96 -3.23 23.98
C TYR A 29 -15.63 -4.38 23.22
N LEU A 30 -15.70 -5.56 23.82
CA LEU A 30 -16.33 -6.75 23.22
C LEU A 30 -17.84 -6.58 23.05
N ASP A 31 -18.49 -5.85 23.98
CA ASP A 31 -19.92 -5.51 23.90
C ASP A 31 -20.22 -4.41 22.86
N GLY A 32 -19.18 -3.90 22.20
CA GLY A 32 -19.34 -2.89 21.17
C GLY A 32 -19.60 -1.47 21.68
N ASP A 33 -19.32 -1.18 22.97
CA ASP A 33 -19.48 0.16 23.54
C ASP A 33 -18.69 1.21 22.74
N PRO A 34 -19.34 2.25 22.18
CA PRO A 34 -18.67 3.28 21.38
C PRO A 34 -17.66 4.11 22.19
N HIS A 35 -17.75 4.08 23.52
CA HIS A 35 -16.84 4.79 24.44
C HIS A 35 -15.72 3.90 24.97
N ALA A 36 -15.68 2.62 24.63
CA ALA A 36 -14.57 1.76 25.00
C ALA A 36 -13.27 2.31 24.38
N GLY A 37 -12.22 2.36 25.20
CA GLY A 37 -10.94 2.93 24.77
C GLY A 37 -10.78 4.43 25.00
N THR A 38 -11.76 5.07 25.62
CA THR A 38 -11.67 6.49 26.03
C THR A 38 -11.29 6.67 27.50
N SER A 39 -11.21 5.57 28.25
CA SER A 39 -10.81 5.62 29.66
C SER A 39 -9.30 5.84 29.82
N ALA A 40 -8.89 6.33 31.00
CA ALA A 40 -7.48 6.58 31.30
C ALA A 40 -6.61 5.30 31.32
N VAL A 41 -7.20 4.13 31.38
CA VAL A 41 -6.54 2.80 31.28
C VAL A 41 -6.65 2.20 29.86
N GLY A 42 -7.13 2.93 29.01
CA GLY A 42 -7.77 2.84 27.76
C GLY A 42 -7.27 1.92 26.68
N PHE A 43 -8.17 1.20 26.23
CA PHE A 43 -8.21 0.57 24.94
C PHE A 43 -8.21 1.62 23.81
N ILE A 44 -7.23 1.60 22.93
CA ILE A 44 -7.23 2.42 21.71
C ILE A 44 -8.12 1.71 20.69
N PRO A 45 -9.22 2.31 20.23
CA PRO A 45 -10.11 1.68 19.25
C PRO A 45 -9.37 1.35 17.95
N ASP A 46 -9.71 0.26 17.26
CA ASP A 46 -9.24 -0.09 15.93
C ASP A 46 -9.24 1.09 14.96
N LYS A 47 -10.25 1.95 15.09
CA LYS A 47 -10.35 3.18 14.31
C LYS A 47 -9.11 4.06 14.45
N VAL A 48 -8.60 4.24 15.69
CA VAL A 48 -7.40 5.07 15.94
C VAL A 48 -6.15 4.41 15.36
N LEU A 49 -6.00 3.08 15.47
CA LEU A 49 -4.91 2.35 14.86
C LEU A 49 -4.90 2.53 13.33
N ARG A 50 -6.07 2.50 12.71
CA ARG A 50 -6.21 2.71 11.26
C ARG A 50 -6.00 4.18 10.85
N GLU A 51 -6.45 5.13 11.66
CA GLU A 51 -6.18 6.56 11.45
C GLU A 51 -4.69 6.87 11.56
N LEU A 52 -3.95 6.10 12.36
CA LEU A 52 -2.48 6.15 12.42
C LEU A 52 -1.80 5.48 11.21
N GLY A 53 -2.57 4.91 10.27
CA GLY A 53 -2.04 4.30 9.05
C GLY A 53 -1.39 2.94 9.28
N LEU A 54 -1.65 2.28 10.41
CA LEU A 54 -1.24 0.91 10.64
C LEU A 54 -2.10 0.00 9.76
N ALA A 55 -1.51 -0.51 8.70
CA ALA A 55 -2.13 -1.49 7.82
C ALA A 55 -2.22 -2.83 8.53
N LEU A 56 -3.37 -3.07 9.13
CA LEU A 56 -3.64 -4.29 9.88
C LEU A 56 -4.29 -5.31 8.94
N VAL A 57 -3.52 -5.75 7.95
CA VAL A 57 -3.91 -6.87 7.10
C VAL A 57 -3.48 -8.15 7.82
N ASP A 58 -4.36 -9.11 7.90
CA ASP A 58 -4.07 -10.42 8.51
C ASP A 58 -2.76 -10.99 7.93
N ASP A 59 -1.84 -11.36 8.83
CA ASP A 59 -0.55 -11.98 8.54
C ASP A 59 0.50 -11.13 7.76
N THR A 60 0.28 -9.85 7.48
CA THR A 60 1.29 -9.03 6.78
C THR A 60 2.37 -8.48 7.71
N ILE A 61 2.03 -8.23 8.99
CA ILE A 61 2.99 -7.82 10.01
C ILE A 61 3.27 -9.01 10.92
N PRO A 62 4.52 -9.53 10.92
CA PRO A 62 4.84 -10.75 11.66
C PRO A 62 4.78 -10.61 13.18
N GLY A 63 4.88 -9.37 13.68
CA GLY A 63 4.78 -9.08 15.10
C GLY A 63 5.16 -7.65 15.45
N ALA A 64 5.12 -7.33 16.74
CA ALA A 64 5.46 -6.02 17.28
C ALA A 64 6.58 -6.11 18.33
N ALA A 65 7.46 -5.11 18.37
CA ALA A 65 8.48 -4.97 19.37
C ALA A 65 8.43 -3.59 20.02
N VAL A 66 8.52 -3.55 21.35
CA VAL A 66 8.74 -2.31 22.11
C VAL A 66 10.20 -2.25 22.48
N ILE A 67 10.85 -1.12 22.26
CA ILE A 67 12.25 -0.91 22.63
C ILE A 67 12.35 0.19 23.67
N MET A 68 13.04 -0.11 24.78
CA MET A 68 13.18 0.76 25.92
C MET A 68 14.57 0.66 26.53
N GLY A 69 14.97 1.77 27.18
CA GLY A 69 16.31 1.88 27.75
C GLY A 69 17.38 1.99 26.68
N ILE A 70 18.62 2.14 27.12
CA ILE A 70 19.76 2.34 26.23
C ILE A 70 20.85 1.32 26.60
N PRO A 71 21.31 0.50 25.63
CA PRO A 71 22.44 -0.40 25.87
C PRO A 71 23.73 0.37 26.05
N LEU A 72 24.73 -0.25 26.64
CA LEU A 72 26.08 0.33 26.81
C LEU A 72 26.71 0.72 25.46
N ASP A 73 26.56 -0.11 24.44
CA ASP A 73 26.91 0.26 23.07
C ASP A 73 25.65 0.74 22.32
N ARG A 74 25.53 2.06 22.15
CA ARG A 74 24.39 2.69 21.45
C ARG A 74 24.23 2.24 20.01
N ARG A 75 25.30 1.80 19.34
CA ARG A 75 25.23 1.31 17.93
C ARG A 75 24.38 0.05 17.84
N GLN A 76 24.38 -0.77 18.89
CA GLN A 76 23.55 -1.97 18.94
C GLN A 76 22.05 -1.66 18.86
N LEU A 77 21.62 -0.53 19.44
CA LEU A 77 20.23 -0.10 19.35
C LEU A 77 19.81 0.16 17.89
N VAL A 78 20.66 0.86 17.13
CA VAL A 78 20.43 1.11 15.72
C VAL A 78 20.40 -0.19 14.93
N THR A 79 21.35 -1.09 15.19
CA THR A 79 21.38 -2.42 14.56
C THR A 79 20.09 -3.21 14.82
N THR A 80 19.65 -3.26 16.08
CA THR A 80 18.40 -3.94 16.47
C THR A 80 17.18 -3.37 15.73
N VAL A 81 17.08 -2.05 15.65
CA VAL A 81 15.97 -1.40 14.91
C VAL A 81 16.03 -1.75 13.42
N ARG A 82 17.21 -1.71 12.80
CA ARG A 82 17.38 -2.05 11.38
C ARG A 82 17.06 -3.53 11.09
N GLU A 83 17.42 -4.43 11.96
CA GLU A 83 17.07 -5.85 11.85
C GLU A 83 15.55 -6.08 11.98
N LEU A 84 14.87 -5.36 12.88
CA LEU A 84 13.42 -5.41 12.99
C LEU A 84 12.72 -4.84 11.74
N GLN A 85 13.23 -3.74 11.21
CA GLN A 85 12.72 -3.14 9.97
C GLN A 85 12.92 -4.08 8.77
N ALA A 86 14.06 -4.73 8.65
CA ALA A 86 14.32 -5.72 7.60
C ALA A 86 13.35 -6.92 7.65
N ARG A 87 12.83 -7.22 8.84
CA ARG A 87 11.81 -8.27 9.07
C ARG A 87 10.38 -7.79 8.89
N GLY A 88 10.14 -6.51 8.64
CA GLY A 88 8.81 -5.93 8.57
C GLY A 88 8.06 -5.91 9.91
N MET A 89 8.78 -5.89 11.03
CA MET A 89 8.21 -5.81 12.37
C MET A 89 7.72 -4.39 12.68
N LEU A 90 6.58 -4.28 13.38
CA LEU A 90 6.17 -3.00 13.95
C LEU A 90 7.03 -2.68 15.18
N ILE A 91 7.66 -1.51 15.18
CA ILE A 91 8.60 -1.10 16.22
C ILE A 91 8.03 0.11 16.95
N MET A 92 8.04 0.06 18.25
CA MET A 92 7.62 1.15 19.12
C MET A 92 8.76 1.51 20.05
N ALA A 93 9.19 2.78 20.02
CA ALA A 93 10.38 3.26 20.68
C ALA A 93 10.04 4.26 21.80
N ALA A 94 10.60 4.06 23.00
CA ALA A 94 10.53 5.02 24.08
C ALA A 94 11.36 6.28 23.79
N ASP A 95 11.10 7.39 24.45
CA ASP A 95 11.73 8.70 24.18
C ASP A 95 13.26 8.67 24.21
N GLU A 96 13.85 7.94 25.15
CA GLU A 96 15.31 7.80 25.24
C GLU A 96 15.89 7.06 24.03
N VAL A 97 15.15 6.06 23.51
CA VAL A 97 15.50 5.33 22.29
C VAL A 97 15.36 6.23 21.08
N VAL A 98 14.26 6.99 21.00
CA VAL A 98 14.00 7.95 19.92
C VAL A 98 15.15 8.93 19.77
N LYS A 99 15.68 9.46 20.86
CA LYS A 99 16.82 10.39 20.84
C LYS A 99 18.07 9.77 20.19
N VAL A 100 18.42 8.53 20.57
CA VAL A 100 19.56 7.81 19.98
C VAL A 100 19.33 7.57 18.49
N LEU A 101 18.11 7.21 18.09
CA LEU A 101 17.77 6.97 16.69
C LEU A 101 17.87 8.25 15.87
N GLN A 102 17.41 9.38 16.39
CA GLN A 102 17.53 10.69 15.75
C GLN A 102 18.98 11.13 15.57
N GLU A 103 19.83 10.94 16.60
CA GLU A 103 21.27 11.23 16.54
C GLU A 103 21.99 10.41 15.43
N ASN A 104 21.42 9.26 15.05
CA ASN A 104 21.94 8.38 14.00
C ASN A 104 21.16 8.48 12.69
N GLU A 105 20.42 9.55 12.48
CA GLU A 105 19.64 9.84 11.27
C GLU A 105 18.65 8.71 10.88
N VAL A 106 18.16 7.94 11.87
CA VAL A 106 17.13 6.93 11.64
C VAL A 106 15.80 7.65 11.52
N GLN A 107 15.19 7.58 10.36
CA GLN A 107 13.86 8.15 10.13
C GLN A 107 12.81 7.33 10.88
N MET A 108 11.82 8.04 11.44
CA MET A 108 10.71 7.45 12.18
C MET A 108 9.39 7.88 11.56
N GLY A 109 8.41 7.05 11.72
CA GLY A 109 7.06 7.26 11.24
C GLY A 109 6.38 5.96 10.89
N LEU A 110 5.09 6.03 10.64
CA LEU A 110 4.30 4.86 10.28
C LEU A 110 4.77 4.20 9.00
N GLY A 111 5.19 5.01 8.02
CA GLY A 111 5.71 4.54 6.75
C GLY A 111 7.01 3.71 6.86
N MET A 112 7.69 3.75 8.03
CA MET A 112 8.88 2.97 8.33
C MET A 112 8.65 1.98 9.48
N MET A 113 7.40 1.73 9.82
CA MET A 113 6.96 0.84 10.90
C MET A 113 7.67 1.11 12.24
N LEU A 114 8.11 2.34 12.47
CA LEU A 114 8.83 2.77 13.67
C LEU A 114 8.11 3.97 14.29
N TYR A 115 7.51 3.76 15.45
CA TYR A 115 6.63 4.71 16.10
C TYR A 115 7.18 5.16 17.47
N PRO A 116 7.28 6.48 17.74
CA PRO A 116 7.63 7.00 19.06
C PRO A 116 6.47 6.79 20.06
N LEU A 117 6.75 6.28 21.23
CA LEU A 117 5.76 6.02 22.28
C LEU A 117 5.66 7.08 23.36
N GLY A 118 6.55 8.06 23.36
CA GLY A 118 6.64 9.03 24.43
C GLY A 118 7.42 8.55 25.66
N ASN A 119 7.25 9.23 26.78
CA ASN A 119 8.01 8.96 27.97
C ASN A 119 7.49 7.74 28.75
N PHE A 120 8.28 7.31 29.72
CA PHE A 120 8.05 6.12 30.51
C PHE A 120 6.72 6.10 31.29
N THR A 121 6.20 7.25 31.73
CA THR A 121 4.94 7.36 32.45
C THR A 121 3.73 6.98 31.60
N GLN A 122 3.88 6.99 30.29
CA GLN A 122 2.86 6.57 29.31
C GLN A 122 3.00 5.09 28.92
N LEU A 123 3.92 4.36 29.52
CA LEU A 123 4.28 3.01 29.11
C LEU A 123 3.13 2.01 29.17
N VAL A 124 2.30 2.09 30.20
CA VAL A 124 1.13 1.21 30.32
C VAL A 124 0.20 1.40 29.14
N HIS A 125 -0.07 2.65 28.78
CA HIS A 125 -0.87 2.99 27.60
C HIS A 125 -0.20 2.54 26.31
N SER A 126 1.13 2.62 26.27
CA SER A 126 1.92 2.19 25.13
C SER A 126 1.89 0.68 24.94
N LEU A 127 1.91 -0.08 26.02
CA LEU A 127 1.81 -1.53 25.96
C LEU A 127 0.40 -1.97 25.57
N ASP A 128 -0.62 -1.32 26.06
CA ASP A 128 -1.99 -1.51 25.62
C ASP A 128 -2.13 -1.25 24.13
N PHE A 129 -1.52 -0.19 23.63
CA PHE A 129 -1.48 0.09 22.19
C PHE A 129 -0.81 -1.03 21.41
N VAL A 130 0.34 -1.53 21.87
CA VAL A 130 1.06 -2.64 21.22
C VAL A 130 0.24 -3.92 21.21
N VAL A 131 -0.37 -4.27 22.31
CA VAL A 131 -1.21 -5.47 22.40
C VAL A 131 -2.42 -5.35 21.49
N ARG A 132 -3.01 -4.19 21.40
CA ARG A 132 -4.13 -3.98 20.48
C ARG A 132 -3.73 -4.01 19.03
N ALA A 133 -2.59 -3.41 18.71
CA ALA A 133 -2.01 -3.56 17.38
C ALA A 133 -1.83 -5.05 17.06
N ALA A 134 -1.23 -5.82 17.97
CA ALA A 134 -1.03 -7.25 17.78
C ALA A 134 -2.33 -8.05 17.68
N LEU A 135 -3.38 -7.68 18.44
CA LEU A 135 -4.71 -8.27 18.31
C LEU A 135 -5.35 -7.94 16.96
N SER A 136 -5.21 -6.70 16.50
CA SER A 136 -5.72 -6.27 15.20
C SER A 136 -5.01 -6.97 14.04
N PHE A 137 -3.73 -7.33 14.17
CA PHE A 137 -3.01 -8.15 13.17
C PHE A 137 -3.60 -9.56 13.05
N GLY A 138 -4.24 -10.07 14.09
CA GLY A 138 -5.02 -11.31 14.05
C GLY A 138 -6.41 -11.15 13.41
N GLY A 139 -6.73 -9.98 12.84
CA GLY A 139 -8.03 -9.70 12.24
C GLY A 139 -9.17 -9.54 13.25
N LEU A 140 -8.87 -9.22 14.52
CA LEU A 140 -9.88 -9.01 15.56
C LEU A 140 -10.49 -7.62 15.44
N GLN A 141 -11.82 -7.58 15.57
CA GLN A 141 -12.61 -6.35 15.53
C GLN A 141 -13.37 -6.15 16.84
N LYS A 142 -13.81 -4.92 17.04
CA LYS A 142 -14.71 -4.59 18.13
C LYS A 142 -15.97 -5.48 18.08
N GLY A 143 -16.30 -6.14 19.18
CA GLY A 143 -17.42 -7.09 19.25
C GLY A 143 -17.08 -8.54 18.88
N ASP A 144 -15.84 -8.86 18.52
CA ASP A 144 -15.42 -10.20 18.07
C ASP A 144 -14.84 -11.04 19.22
N SER A 145 -15.71 -11.50 20.14
CA SER A 145 -15.30 -12.24 21.34
C SER A 145 -14.77 -13.66 21.03
N GLU A 146 -15.29 -14.34 20.02
CA GLU A 146 -14.84 -15.69 19.66
C GLU A 146 -13.42 -15.66 19.07
N ARG A 147 -13.16 -14.74 18.18
CA ARG A 147 -11.83 -14.55 17.59
C ARG A 147 -10.81 -14.08 18.62
N LEU A 148 -11.21 -13.19 19.53
CA LEU A 148 -10.35 -12.77 20.64
C LEU A 148 -9.94 -13.96 21.51
N SER A 149 -10.88 -14.82 21.91
CA SER A 149 -10.60 -16.02 22.71
C SER A 149 -9.61 -16.96 21.98
N ALA A 150 -9.83 -17.19 20.68
CA ALA A 150 -8.95 -18.02 19.87
C ALA A 150 -7.54 -17.39 19.72
N TYR A 151 -7.45 -16.08 19.63
CA TYR A 151 -6.19 -15.36 19.55
C TYR A 151 -5.41 -15.39 20.86
N LEU A 152 -6.06 -15.11 21.99
CA LEU A 152 -5.42 -15.15 23.31
C LEU A 152 -4.86 -16.53 23.63
N ALA A 153 -5.51 -17.60 23.15
CA ALA A 153 -4.97 -18.96 23.24
C ALA A 153 -3.65 -19.15 22.46
N LYS A 154 -3.39 -18.35 21.40
CA LYS A 154 -2.17 -18.43 20.58
C LYS A 154 -1.03 -17.55 21.09
N ARG A 155 -1.25 -16.72 22.10
CA ARG A 155 -0.34 -15.69 22.62
C ARG A 155 -0.04 -14.56 21.61
N PRO A 156 -0.10 -13.27 22.02
CA PRO A 156 0.20 -12.13 21.14
C PRO A 156 1.63 -12.22 20.57
N LYS A 157 1.82 -11.97 19.30
CA LYS A 157 3.14 -11.88 18.65
C LYS A 157 3.80 -10.52 18.95
N ALA A 158 4.04 -10.27 20.24
CA ALA A 158 4.65 -9.03 20.71
C ALA A 158 5.65 -9.32 21.84
N PHE A 159 6.70 -8.52 21.92
CA PHE A 159 7.71 -8.59 22.99
C PHE A 159 8.31 -7.22 23.29
N VAL A 160 8.94 -7.09 24.46
CA VAL A 160 9.64 -5.88 24.88
C VAL A 160 11.12 -6.17 24.94
N LEU A 161 11.94 -5.30 24.37
CA LEU A 161 13.38 -5.24 24.55
C LEU A 161 13.68 -4.11 25.52
N HIS A 162 14.21 -4.45 26.69
CA HIS A 162 14.56 -3.50 27.73
C HIS A 162 16.06 -3.52 28.03
N TYR A 163 16.71 -2.40 27.78
CA TYR A 163 18.13 -2.22 28.05
C TYR A 163 18.37 -1.43 29.34
N GLY A 164 19.36 -1.86 30.11
CA GLY A 164 19.77 -1.22 31.35
C GLY A 164 18.90 -1.57 32.57
N PRO A 165 19.11 -0.90 33.72
CA PRO A 165 18.52 -1.31 34.98
C PRO A 165 16.97 -1.13 34.98
N LEU A 166 16.28 -2.16 35.47
CA LEU A 166 14.88 -2.12 35.82
C LEU A 166 14.73 -1.44 37.18
N ASP A 167 14.39 -0.16 37.20
CA ASP A 167 14.11 0.60 38.41
C ASP A 167 12.62 0.50 38.82
N ALA A 168 12.26 1.11 39.95
CA ALA A 168 10.89 1.07 40.47
C ALA A 168 9.85 1.71 39.52
N SER A 169 10.25 2.71 38.71
CA SER A 169 9.36 3.32 37.73
C SER A 169 9.11 2.39 36.53
N ARG A 170 10.05 1.50 36.27
CA ARG A 170 9.98 0.48 35.22
C ARG A 170 9.30 -0.82 35.67
N ALA A 171 9.01 -0.95 36.97
CA ALA A 171 8.20 -2.04 37.49
C ALA A 171 6.77 -2.04 36.90
N SER A 172 6.24 -0.88 36.54
CA SER A 172 4.97 -0.76 35.84
C SER A 172 4.96 -1.42 34.45
N LEU A 173 6.13 -1.45 33.78
CA LEU A 173 6.31 -2.19 32.52
C LEU A 173 6.16 -3.70 32.73
N ALA A 174 6.85 -4.25 33.73
CA ALA A 174 6.75 -5.66 34.03
C ALA A 174 5.32 -6.08 34.37
N LEU A 175 4.58 -5.22 35.09
CA LEU A 175 3.17 -5.43 35.39
C LEU A 175 2.30 -5.44 34.15
N ALA A 176 2.45 -4.44 33.28
CA ALA A 176 1.68 -4.36 32.06
C ALA A 176 2.00 -5.53 31.10
N ALA A 177 3.26 -5.90 30.99
CA ALA A 177 3.67 -7.06 30.19
C ALA A 177 3.06 -8.36 30.72
N LEU A 178 3.03 -8.55 32.04
CA LEU A 178 2.40 -9.70 32.69
C LEU A 178 0.89 -9.79 32.38
N LEU A 179 0.20 -8.67 32.46
CA LEU A 179 -1.23 -8.58 32.14
C LEU A 179 -1.55 -9.08 30.74
N HIS A 180 -0.74 -8.68 29.80
CA HIS A 180 -0.94 -8.99 28.39
C HIS A 180 -0.16 -10.23 27.92
N HIS A 181 0.48 -10.97 28.84
CA HIS A 181 1.34 -12.10 28.50
C HIS A 181 2.45 -11.76 27.48
N VAL A 182 2.95 -10.53 27.51
CA VAL A 182 4.04 -10.06 26.65
C VAL A 182 5.38 -10.27 27.35
N PRO A 183 6.34 -11.03 26.78
CA PRO A 183 7.66 -11.23 27.41
C PRO A 183 8.48 -9.95 27.34
N ILE A 184 9.26 -9.73 28.39
CA ILE A 184 10.31 -8.70 28.47
C ILE A 184 11.66 -9.40 28.35
N ILE A 185 12.39 -9.06 27.31
CA ILE A 185 13.77 -9.51 27.15
C ILE A 185 14.66 -8.38 27.66
N THR A 186 15.48 -8.65 28.65
CA THR A 186 16.35 -7.66 29.30
C THR A 186 17.81 -8.12 29.36
N ASP A 187 18.73 -7.17 29.36
CA ASP A 187 20.15 -7.39 29.57
C ASP A 187 20.56 -7.42 31.06
N GLN A 188 19.57 -7.25 31.95
CA GLN A 188 19.81 -7.26 33.39
C GLN A 188 19.26 -8.54 34.03
N LEU A 189 20.05 -9.17 34.89
CA LEU A 189 19.56 -10.24 35.74
C LEU A 189 18.71 -9.65 36.88
N VAL A 190 17.46 -10.07 36.97
CA VAL A 190 16.51 -9.65 38.03
C VAL A 190 15.99 -10.90 38.72
N GLU A 191 16.36 -11.10 39.97
CA GLU A 191 15.89 -12.26 40.74
C GLU A 191 14.46 -12.05 41.25
N GLY A 192 13.69 -13.12 41.32
CA GLY A 192 12.34 -13.13 41.89
C GLY A 192 11.26 -12.51 41.01
N VAL A 193 11.50 -12.37 39.71
CA VAL A 193 10.56 -11.82 38.75
C VAL A 193 9.86 -12.93 37.95
N PRO A 194 8.62 -12.71 37.48
CA PRO A 194 7.83 -13.71 36.76
C PRO A 194 8.49 -14.26 35.49
N ASP A 195 8.08 -15.44 35.09
CA ASP A 195 8.56 -16.22 33.92
C ASP A 195 8.59 -15.48 32.58
N LEU A 196 7.93 -14.31 32.50
CA LEU A 196 7.93 -13.48 31.29
C LEU A 196 9.12 -12.52 31.19
N LEU A 197 9.97 -12.45 32.22
CA LEU A 197 11.22 -11.70 32.19
C LEU A 197 12.38 -12.63 31.81
N ILE A 198 12.92 -12.45 30.63
CA ILE A 198 13.93 -13.31 30.05
C ILE A 198 15.25 -12.54 29.99
N HIS A 199 16.25 -13.00 30.76
CA HIS A 199 17.60 -12.44 30.68
C HIS A 199 18.33 -12.95 29.42
N LYS A 200 18.94 -12.03 28.68
CA LYS A 200 19.76 -12.31 27.50
C LYS A 200 20.89 -11.29 27.42
N GLU A 201 22.03 -11.73 26.87
CA GLU A 201 23.06 -10.78 26.45
C GLU A 201 22.51 -9.84 25.36
N PRO A 202 22.95 -8.56 25.33
CA PRO A 202 22.42 -7.56 24.39
C PRO A 202 22.36 -8.02 22.93
N ALA A 203 23.39 -8.73 22.45
CA ALA A 203 23.41 -9.24 21.07
C ALA A 203 22.37 -10.35 20.79
N SER A 204 21.87 -11.01 21.83
CA SER A 204 20.91 -12.13 21.73
C SER A 204 19.50 -11.73 22.09
N MET A 205 19.27 -10.49 22.51
CA MET A 205 17.94 -10.04 22.99
C MET A 205 16.88 -10.09 21.89
N LEU A 206 17.21 -9.61 20.70
CA LEU A 206 16.27 -9.66 19.56
C LEU A 206 15.87 -11.10 19.24
N GLN A 207 16.86 -11.99 19.13
CA GLN A 207 16.61 -13.40 18.85
C GLN A 207 15.76 -14.04 19.96
N GLY A 208 16.04 -13.72 21.22
CA GLY A 208 15.24 -14.16 22.37
C GLY A 208 13.79 -13.68 22.30
N GLY A 209 13.56 -12.45 21.84
CA GLY A 209 12.22 -11.91 21.62
C GLY A 209 11.46 -12.67 20.53
N LEU A 210 12.09 -12.88 19.38
CA LEU A 210 11.51 -13.63 18.26
C LEU A 210 11.17 -15.07 18.67
N GLU A 211 12.09 -15.77 19.31
CA GLU A 211 11.91 -17.15 19.77
C GLU A 211 10.79 -17.28 20.81
N SER A 212 10.73 -16.35 21.77
CA SER A 212 9.70 -16.37 22.83
C SER A 212 8.27 -16.32 22.29
N ARG A 213 8.10 -15.87 21.05
CA ARG A 213 6.80 -15.70 20.37
C ARG A 213 6.65 -16.52 19.10
N ASP A 214 7.59 -17.40 18.80
CA ASP A 214 7.63 -18.18 17.53
C ASP A 214 7.43 -17.27 16.30
N ILE A 215 8.08 -16.11 16.31
CA ILE A 215 8.08 -15.18 15.18
C ILE A 215 9.15 -15.62 14.19
N ARG A 216 8.72 -16.16 13.06
CA ARG A 216 9.59 -16.62 11.99
C ARG A 216 9.52 -15.67 10.83
N THR A 217 10.63 -14.98 10.55
CA THR A 217 10.73 -14.03 9.45
C THR A 217 12.00 -14.31 8.65
N ALA A 218 11.87 -14.27 7.34
CA ALA A 218 13.02 -14.27 6.45
C ALA A 218 13.55 -12.83 6.26
N VAL A 219 14.85 -12.68 6.16
CA VAL A 219 15.50 -11.42 5.81
C VAL A 219 16.16 -11.60 4.45
N THR A 220 15.77 -10.80 3.48
CA THR A 220 16.44 -10.77 2.18
C THR A 220 17.68 -9.89 2.27
N LEU A 221 18.83 -10.47 1.99
CA LEU A 221 20.07 -9.73 1.89
C LEU A 221 20.27 -9.24 0.46
N VAL A 222 20.31 -7.93 0.28
CA VAL A 222 20.61 -7.27 -1.00
C VAL A 222 21.87 -6.43 -0.80
N ASP A 223 22.83 -6.56 -1.71
CA ASP A 223 24.08 -5.77 -1.66
C ASP A 223 23.81 -4.33 -2.15
N ILE A 224 23.29 -3.50 -1.25
CA ILE A 224 23.00 -2.08 -1.46
C ILE A 224 23.41 -1.25 -0.23
N PRO A 225 23.72 0.04 -0.38
CA PRO A 225 24.27 0.86 0.70
C PRO A 225 23.24 1.45 1.66
N VAL A 226 21.97 1.12 1.50
CA VAL A 226 20.87 1.58 2.37
C VAL A 226 20.16 0.39 3.01
N PRO A 227 19.49 0.57 4.14
CA PRO A 227 18.64 -0.47 4.72
C PRO A 227 17.58 -0.97 3.73
N PHE A 228 17.28 -2.26 3.82
CA PHE A 228 16.33 -2.93 2.93
C PHE A 228 15.38 -3.82 3.71
N GLY A 229 14.09 -3.69 3.46
CA GLY A 229 13.07 -4.54 4.05
C GLY A 229 11.65 -4.01 3.89
N PRO A 230 10.64 -4.83 4.22
CA PRO A 230 9.23 -4.47 4.07
C PRO A 230 8.80 -3.23 4.86
N ALA A 231 9.51 -2.88 5.93
CA ALA A 231 9.21 -1.71 6.73
C ALA A 231 9.29 -0.38 5.96
N PHE A 232 10.04 -0.34 4.85
CA PHE A 232 10.23 0.88 4.06
C PHE A 232 9.18 1.06 2.96
N GLU A 233 8.30 0.10 2.72
CA GLU A 233 7.29 0.16 1.65
C GLU A 233 6.41 1.42 1.71
N GLY A 234 6.07 1.86 2.91
CA GLY A 234 5.24 3.06 3.15
C GLY A 234 6.03 4.37 3.20
N GLU A 235 7.35 4.35 3.01
CA GLU A 235 8.16 5.56 3.02
C GLU A 235 7.78 6.51 1.87
N THR A 236 7.69 7.80 2.17
CA THR A 236 7.44 8.83 1.15
C THR A 236 8.63 9.77 1.05
N VAL A 237 9.29 9.80 -0.11
CA VAL A 237 10.33 10.79 -0.41
C VAL A 237 9.68 12.07 -0.91
N ARG A 238 9.69 13.14 -0.07
CA ARG A 238 9.12 14.43 -0.41
C ARG A 238 10.07 15.22 -1.35
N ARG A 239 9.53 16.16 -2.12
CA ARG A 239 10.31 16.97 -3.06
C ARG A 239 11.56 17.67 -2.46
N PRO A 240 11.49 18.31 -1.29
CA PRO A 240 12.67 18.94 -0.69
C PRO A 240 13.80 17.94 -0.39
N ASP A 241 13.45 16.69 -0.17
CA ASP A 241 14.37 15.60 0.19
C ASP A 241 14.81 14.77 -1.02
N THR A 242 14.32 15.11 -2.22
CA THR A 242 14.60 14.36 -3.46
C THR A 242 15.93 14.81 -4.06
N TYR A 243 16.81 13.86 -4.34
CA TYR A 243 18.01 14.04 -5.14
C TYR A 243 17.73 13.86 -6.63
N PHE A 244 17.00 12.80 -7.00
CA PHE A 244 16.68 12.41 -8.36
C PHE A 244 15.20 12.06 -8.49
N GLU A 245 14.57 12.49 -9.55
CA GLU A 245 13.16 12.18 -9.87
C GLU A 245 13.04 11.73 -11.32
N ALA A 246 12.23 10.69 -11.57
CA ALA A 246 11.92 10.20 -12.91
C ALA A 246 10.43 9.91 -13.07
N GLY A 247 9.88 10.12 -14.25
CA GLY A 247 8.46 9.88 -14.54
C GLY A 247 7.52 10.92 -13.95
N GLY A 248 6.36 10.48 -13.47
CA GLY A 248 5.35 11.35 -12.86
C GLY A 248 4.75 12.38 -13.82
N GLY A 249 4.70 12.06 -15.12
CA GLY A 249 4.20 12.95 -16.17
C GLY A 249 5.15 14.09 -16.59
N ARG A 250 6.36 14.16 -15.99
CA ARG A 250 7.35 15.21 -16.29
C ARG A 250 8.44 14.77 -17.22
N THR A 251 8.87 13.54 -17.08
CA THR A 251 9.87 12.90 -17.96
C THR A 251 9.32 11.59 -18.47
N PRO A 252 9.72 11.16 -19.69
CA PRO A 252 9.34 9.85 -20.20
C PRO A 252 9.86 8.76 -19.27
N SER A 253 9.01 7.81 -18.92
CA SER A 253 9.41 6.66 -18.12
C SER A 253 8.54 5.45 -18.41
N PHE A 254 9.13 4.25 -18.28
CA PHE A 254 8.37 3.01 -18.37
C PHE A 254 9.11 1.84 -17.70
N GLU A 255 8.37 0.79 -17.42
CA GLU A 255 8.85 -0.49 -16.93
C GLU A 255 8.35 -1.59 -17.82
N LEU A 256 9.21 -2.55 -18.14
CA LEU A 256 8.85 -3.71 -18.92
C LEU A 256 9.57 -4.94 -18.37
N LEU A 257 8.81 -5.96 -17.99
CA LEU A 257 9.34 -7.28 -17.73
C LEU A 257 8.92 -8.21 -18.86
N LYS A 258 9.88 -8.96 -19.41
CA LYS A 258 9.64 -9.85 -20.53
C LYS A 258 10.42 -11.15 -20.45
N MET A 259 9.77 -12.25 -20.81
CA MET A 259 10.43 -13.53 -21.03
C MET A 259 11.22 -13.49 -22.33
N ARG A 260 12.46 -13.96 -22.26
CA ARG A 260 13.36 -14.06 -23.42
C ARG A 260 13.91 -15.48 -23.55
N PRO A 261 14.38 -15.86 -24.75
CA PRO A 261 15.21 -17.05 -24.94
C PRO A 261 16.45 -17.03 -24.03
N GLU A 262 16.94 -18.22 -23.67
CA GLU A 262 18.04 -18.38 -22.70
C GLU A 262 19.30 -17.62 -23.10
N GLU A 263 19.66 -17.64 -24.36
CA GLU A 263 20.84 -16.99 -24.94
C GLU A 263 20.77 -15.45 -24.89
N GLN A 264 19.60 -14.89 -24.74
CA GLN A 264 19.38 -13.44 -24.65
C GLN A 264 19.41 -12.91 -23.21
N VAL A 265 19.43 -13.77 -22.20
CA VAL A 265 19.41 -13.37 -20.79
C VAL A 265 20.72 -13.76 -20.12
N LYS A 266 21.55 -12.76 -19.84
CA LYS A 266 22.78 -12.93 -19.07
C LYS A 266 22.44 -12.81 -17.58
N ASP A 267 22.42 -13.94 -16.90
CA ASP A 267 22.02 -14.02 -15.50
C ASP A 267 22.82 -13.09 -14.58
N GLY A 268 22.09 -12.35 -13.73
CA GLY A 268 22.66 -11.39 -12.78
C GLY A 268 23.25 -10.12 -13.41
N SER A 269 23.18 -9.97 -14.76
CA SER A 269 23.70 -8.78 -15.44
C SER A 269 22.84 -7.56 -15.15
N ILE A 270 23.49 -6.47 -14.76
CA ILE A 270 22.86 -5.16 -14.54
C ILE A 270 23.60 -4.15 -15.42
N MET A 271 22.87 -3.43 -16.23
CA MET A 271 23.40 -2.41 -17.13
C MET A 271 22.70 -1.08 -16.89
N VAL A 272 23.47 0.01 -16.83
CA VAL A 272 22.94 1.38 -16.82
C VAL A 272 23.36 2.06 -18.12
N ILE A 273 22.38 2.52 -18.90
CA ILE A 273 22.57 3.19 -20.18
C ILE A 273 22.18 4.66 -20.02
N GLY A 274 23.16 5.54 -20.14
CA GLY A 274 23.03 6.95 -19.86
C GLY A 274 23.67 7.37 -18.53
N PRO A 275 23.45 8.61 -18.06
CA PRO A 275 24.04 9.08 -16.82
C PRO A 275 23.43 8.40 -15.60
N ASP A 276 24.27 7.96 -14.66
CA ASP A 276 23.82 7.57 -13.33
C ASP A 276 23.61 8.82 -12.45
N VAL A 277 22.98 8.66 -11.31
CA VAL A 277 22.59 9.76 -10.40
C VAL A 277 23.78 10.61 -9.93
N ASP A 278 24.98 10.05 -9.85
CA ASP A 278 26.20 10.77 -9.47
C ASP A 278 26.69 11.76 -10.55
N ARG A 279 26.20 11.63 -11.78
CA ARG A 279 26.49 12.53 -12.91
C ARG A 279 25.40 13.56 -13.14
N LEU A 280 24.37 13.55 -12.30
CA LEU A 280 23.22 14.44 -12.39
C LEU A 280 23.22 15.43 -11.21
N PRO A 281 22.82 16.69 -11.41
CA PRO A 281 22.71 17.64 -10.31
C PRO A 281 21.58 17.26 -9.34
N GLU A 282 21.71 17.72 -8.09
CA GLU A 282 20.65 17.55 -7.08
C GLU A 282 19.32 18.15 -7.56
N GLY A 283 18.24 17.41 -7.34
CA GLY A 283 16.88 17.81 -7.76
C GLY A 283 16.60 17.61 -9.24
N SER A 284 17.49 16.94 -9.97
CA SER A 284 17.32 16.67 -11.40
C SER A 284 16.10 15.80 -11.69
N GLN A 285 15.50 16.07 -12.83
CA GLN A 285 14.47 15.23 -13.45
C GLN A 285 15.06 14.57 -14.68
N SER A 286 14.91 13.25 -14.79
CA SER A 286 15.51 12.47 -15.86
C SER A 286 14.51 11.43 -16.40
N PRO A 287 14.59 11.07 -17.68
CA PRO A 287 13.90 9.89 -18.19
C PRO A 287 14.40 8.63 -17.47
N LEU A 288 13.55 7.60 -17.38
CA LEU A 288 13.90 6.32 -16.78
C LEU A 288 13.14 5.17 -17.43
N ALA A 289 13.85 4.19 -17.98
CA ALA A 289 13.25 2.90 -18.29
C ALA A 289 13.89 1.81 -17.43
N ILE A 290 13.08 0.92 -16.89
CA ILE A 290 13.48 -0.27 -16.16
C ILE A 290 13.04 -1.48 -17.00
N LEU A 291 14.03 -2.15 -17.60
CA LEU A 291 13.81 -3.32 -18.44
C LEU A 291 14.32 -4.55 -17.70
N VAL A 292 13.45 -5.52 -17.52
CA VAL A 292 13.76 -6.78 -16.86
C VAL A 292 13.54 -7.91 -17.85
N ASP A 293 14.63 -8.51 -18.33
CA ASP A 293 14.57 -9.70 -19.15
C ASP A 293 14.76 -10.94 -18.26
N VAL A 294 13.84 -11.90 -18.38
CA VAL A 294 13.87 -13.12 -17.57
C VAL A 294 13.84 -14.36 -18.46
N PHE A 295 14.48 -15.43 -17.99
CA PHE A 295 14.38 -16.77 -18.58
C PHE A 295 14.06 -17.79 -17.50
N GLY A 296 13.25 -18.78 -17.85
CA GLY A 296 12.85 -19.84 -16.92
C GLY A 296 11.83 -20.79 -17.52
N LYS A 297 11.08 -21.46 -16.68
CA LYS A 297 9.97 -22.33 -17.12
C LYS A 297 8.92 -21.46 -17.80
N ARG A 298 8.53 -21.85 -19.00
CA ARG A 298 7.43 -21.19 -19.69
C ARG A 298 6.13 -21.54 -18.99
N MET A 299 5.56 -20.54 -18.35
CA MET A 299 4.24 -20.61 -17.74
C MET A 299 3.19 -20.06 -18.71
N GLN A 300 1.94 -19.89 -18.26
CA GLN A 300 0.90 -19.22 -19.01
C GLN A 300 1.35 -17.81 -19.43
N GLU A 301 0.80 -17.32 -20.52
CA GLU A 301 1.24 -16.07 -21.17
C GLU A 301 1.14 -14.83 -20.29
N ASP A 302 0.35 -14.87 -19.19
CA ASP A 302 0.04 -13.70 -18.36
C ASP A 302 0.97 -13.51 -17.15
N PHE A 303 1.89 -14.43 -16.87
CA PHE A 303 2.69 -14.33 -15.66
C PHE A 303 3.76 -13.23 -15.70
N GLU A 304 4.15 -12.74 -16.87
CA GLU A 304 5.04 -11.58 -17.01
C GLU A 304 4.47 -10.36 -16.30
N SER A 305 3.17 -10.08 -16.46
CA SER A 305 2.48 -8.97 -15.81
C SER A 305 2.49 -9.10 -14.29
N VAL A 306 2.37 -10.33 -13.77
CA VAL A 306 2.42 -10.61 -12.32
C VAL A 306 3.79 -10.25 -11.74
N MET A 307 4.87 -10.66 -12.41
CA MET A 307 6.23 -10.32 -11.99
C MET A 307 6.52 -8.82 -12.18
N GLU A 308 6.09 -8.22 -13.29
CA GLU A 308 6.27 -6.78 -13.57
C GLU A 308 5.64 -5.93 -12.47
N ARG A 309 4.47 -6.35 -11.97
CA ARG A 309 3.78 -5.69 -10.86
C ARG A 309 4.60 -5.68 -9.57
N ARG A 310 5.54 -6.61 -9.37
CA ARG A 310 6.41 -6.68 -8.20
C ARG A 310 7.54 -5.64 -8.20
N ILE A 311 7.91 -5.08 -9.35
CA ILE A 311 8.96 -4.06 -9.45
C ILE A 311 8.70 -2.92 -8.48
N HIS A 312 7.50 -2.39 -8.50
CA HIS A 312 7.05 -1.33 -7.60
C HIS A 312 7.27 -1.67 -6.12
N LEU A 313 6.82 -2.86 -5.69
CA LEU A 313 6.96 -3.30 -4.30
C LEU A 313 8.43 -3.47 -3.89
N TYR A 314 9.21 -4.15 -4.73
CA TYR A 314 10.60 -4.44 -4.40
C TYR A 314 11.47 -3.20 -4.28
N LEU A 315 11.26 -2.20 -5.14
CA LEU A 315 12.00 -0.95 -5.10
C LEU A 315 11.67 -0.13 -3.84
N ASN A 316 10.42 -0.17 -3.38
CA ASN A 316 9.99 0.50 -2.16
C ASN A 316 10.52 -0.13 -0.87
N PHE A 317 11.12 -1.32 -0.93
CA PHE A 317 11.79 -1.91 0.24
C PHE A 317 13.15 -1.30 0.55
N ALA A 318 13.70 -0.43 -0.31
CA ALA A 318 14.95 0.27 -0.05
C ALA A 318 14.69 1.62 0.60
N GLU A 319 15.31 1.89 1.77
CA GLU A 319 15.19 3.18 2.45
C GLU A 319 15.63 4.33 1.52
N GLY A 320 14.77 5.33 1.38
CA GLY A 320 15.02 6.49 0.54
C GLY A 320 14.73 6.32 -0.95
N VAL A 321 14.12 5.21 -1.33
CA VAL A 321 13.56 4.99 -2.66
C VAL A 321 12.03 5.02 -2.56
N TRP A 322 11.41 5.92 -3.28
CA TRP A 322 9.96 5.97 -3.40
C TRP A 322 9.55 5.76 -4.85
N HIS A 323 8.77 4.74 -5.08
CA HIS A 323 8.28 4.35 -6.39
C HIS A 323 6.78 4.16 -6.37
N THR A 324 6.08 4.70 -7.32
CA THR A 324 4.63 4.54 -7.48
C THR A 324 4.25 4.47 -8.95
N GLY A 325 3.08 3.90 -9.21
CA GLY A 325 2.61 3.66 -10.57
C GLY A 325 3.25 2.42 -11.19
N GLN A 326 3.11 2.26 -12.51
CA GLN A 326 3.52 1.08 -13.26
C GLN A 326 3.59 1.35 -14.75
N ARG A 327 4.23 0.44 -15.49
CA ARG A 327 4.32 0.51 -16.95
C ARG A 327 4.86 1.89 -17.37
N ASN A 328 4.21 2.57 -18.29
CA ASN A 328 4.58 3.92 -18.76
C ASN A 328 4.02 5.06 -17.90
N MET A 329 3.51 4.75 -16.72
CA MET A 329 2.98 5.72 -15.76
C MET A 329 3.61 5.55 -14.38
N ASN A 330 4.87 5.22 -14.35
CA ASN A 330 5.63 5.12 -13.13
C ASN A 330 6.18 6.49 -12.67
N TRP A 331 6.52 6.56 -11.41
CA TRP A 331 7.14 7.71 -10.79
C TRP A 331 8.11 7.24 -9.71
N LEU A 332 9.38 7.56 -9.88
CA LEU A 332 10.44 7.17 -8.96
C LEU A 332 11.15 8.41 -8.39
N ARG A 333 11.40 8.38 -7.10
CA ARG A 333 12.25 9.36 -6.41
C ARG A 333 13.31 8.66 -5.60
N LEU A 334 14.53 9.19 -5.68
CA LEU A 334 15.65 8.82 -4.82
C LEU A 334 15.94 9.98 -3.85
N SER A 335 16.00 9.68 -2.55
CA SER A 335 16.27 10.69 -1.53
C SER A 335 17.74 11.14 -1.52
N LYS A 336 17.97 12.39 -1.04
CA LYS A 336 19.31 12.92 -0.79
C LYS A 336 20.09 12.06 0.21
N LYS A 337 19.38 11.47 1.20
CA LYS A 337 19.97 10.55 2.17
C LYS A 337 20.50 9.28 1.50
N ALA A 338 19.70 8.62 0.70
CA ALA A 338 20.11 7.42 -0.02
C ALA A 338 21.27 7.70 -0.99
N PHE A 339 21.22 8.84 -1.72
CA PHE A 339 22.33 9.26 -2.57
C PHE A 339 23.65 9.44 -1.80
N ARG A 340 23.61 10.12 -0.65
CA ARG A 340 24.78 10.33 0.24
C ARG A 340 25.32 9.02 0.80
N ALA A 341 24.45 8.03 1.06
CA ALA A 341 24.84 6.70 1.48
C ALA A 341 25.50 5.88 0.36
N GLY A 342 25.53 6.40 -0.87
CA GLY A 342 26.15 5.74 -2.03
C GLY A 342 25.18 5.00 -2.93
N PHE A 343 23.85 5.17 -2.77
CA PHE A 343 22.89 4.52 -3.64
C PHE A 343 23.02 5.04 -5.09
N ARG A 344 23.00 4.12 -6.04
CA ARG A 344 23.11 4.35 -7.49
C ARG A 344 22.03 3.57 -8.21
N LEU A 345 21.77 3.89 -9.50
CA LEU A 345 20.73 3.21 -10.27
C LEU A 345 20.98 1.71 -10.44
N GLU A 346 22.25 1.27 -10.47
CA GLU A 346 22.57 -0.16 -10.50
C GLU A 346 21.98 -0.93 -9.31
N HIS A 347 21.81 -0.29 -8.15
CA HIS A 347 21.24 -0.91 -6.96
C HIS A 347 19.76 -1.26 -7.13
N LEU A 348 19.01 -0.51 -7.97
CA LEU A 348 17.66 -0.91 -8.38
C LEU A 348 17.70 -2.27 -9.08
N GLY A 349 18.69 -2.47 -9.96
CA GLY A 349 18.91 -3.74 -10.65
C GLY A 349 19.24 -4.87 -9.68
N ARG A 350 20.10 -4.62 -8.66
CA ARG A 350 20.45 -5.62 -7.63
C ARG A 350 19.21 -6.07 -6.84
N ILE A 351 18.37 -5.13 -6.46
CA ILE A 351 17.09 -5.42 -5.79
C ILE A 351 16.22 -6.33 -6.65
N LEU A 352 16.03 -5.97 -7.93
CA LEU A 352 15.16 -6.72 -8.83
C LEU A 352 15.68 -8.12 -9.11
N VAL A 353 16.98 -8.29 -9.38
CA VAL A 353 17.59 -9.61 -9.58
C VAL A 353 17.38 -10.50 -8.34
N THR A 354 17.68 -9.97 -7.15
CA THR A 354 17.58 -10.73 -5.90
C THR A 354 16.14 -11.12 -5.60
N LYS A 355 15.22 -10.15 -5.64
CA LYS A 355 13.82 -10.38 -5.26
C LYS A 355 13.04 -11.25 -6.24
N LEU A 356 13.27 -11.10 -7.54
CA LEU A 356 12.63 -11.96 -8.55
C LEU A 356 13.10 -13.40 -8.43
N LYS A 357 14.38 -13.64 -8.15
CA LYS A 357 14.88 -15.00 -7.91
C LYS A 357 14.39 -15.58 -6.58
N GLU A 358 14.23 -14.77 -5.56
CA GLU A 358 13.70 -15.22 -4.26
C GLU A 358 12.23 -15.61 -4.39
N GLU A 359 11.38 -14.74 -4.93
CA GLU A 359 9.94 -14.96 -4.97
C GLU A 359 9.52 -15.94 -6.09
N PHE A 360 10.19 -15.89 -7.24
CA PHE A 360 9.82 -16.68 -8.43
C PHE A 360 10.90 -17.71 -8.83
N GLY A 361 11.82 -18.08 -7.94
CA GLY A 361 12.95 -18.97 -8.26
C GLY A 361 12.55 -20.38 -8.70
N ASN A 362 11.32 -20.81 -8.43
CA ASN A 362 10.75 -22.04 -8.97
C ASN A 362 10.36 -21.94 -10.46
N ILE A 363 10.25 -20.72 -10.98
CA ILE A 363 9.85 -20.41 -12.36
C ILE A 363 10.99 -19.73 -13.11
N VAL A 364 11.63 -18.72 -12.49
CA VAL A 364 12.66 -17.88 -13.10
C VAL A 364 14.05 -18.41 -12.75
N SER A 365 14.86 -18.73 -13.76
CA SER A 365 16.24 -19.21 -13.57
C SER A 365 17.29 -18.14 -13.86
N ARG A 366 16.99 -17.19 -14.77
CA ARG A 366 17.89 -16.08 -15.11
C ARG A 366 17.14 -14.75 -15.08
N VAL A 367 17.81 -13.72 -14.60
CA VAL A 367 17.30 -12.34 -14.57
C VAL A 367 18.40 -11.39 -15.03
N GLN A 368 18.09 -10.53 -15.97
CA GLN A 368 18.92 -9.42 -16.43
C GLN A 368 18.14 -8.12 -16.31
N VAL A 369 18.79 -7.07 -15.83
CA VAL A 369 18.16 -5.76 -15.67
C VAL A 369 18.92 -4.71 -16.46
N THR A 370 18.21 -3.91 -17.25
CA THR A 370 18.75 -2.76 -17.96
C THR A 370 18.00 -1.51 -17.51
N ILE A 371 18.74 -0.52 -17.01
CA ILE A 371 18.22 0.77 -16.57
C ILE A 371 18.67 1.80 -17.60
N VAL A 372 17.75 2.57 -18.14
CA VAL A 372 18.03 3.54 -19.21
C VAL A 372 17.62 4.93 -18.74
N THR A 373 18.59 5.85 -18.70
CA THR A 373 18.40 7.27 -18.42
C THR A 373 18.72 8.16 -19.63
N ASP A 374 19.26 7.58 -20.70
CA ASP A 374 19.39 8.26 -21.98
C ASP A 374 18.04 8.33 -22.69
N GLU A 375 17.57 9.54 -23.00
CA GLU A 375 16.23 9.75 -23.55
C GLU A 375 16.08 9.14 -24.96
N ASN A 376 17.11 9.19 -25.79
CA ASN A 376 17.04 8.65 -27.14
C ASN A 376 16.95 7.12 -27.12
N GLU A 377 17.75 6.48 -26.28
CA GLU A 377 17.70 5.02 -26.07
C GLU A 377 16.36 4.59 -25.45
N LEU A 378 15.81 5.38 -24.51
CA LEU A 378 14.50 5.12 -23.93
C LEU A 378 13.40 5.19 -24.99
N ARG A 379 13.40 6.26 -25.82
CA ARG A 379 12.40 6.44 -26.89
C ARG A 379 12.45 5.34 -27.95
N LYS A 380 13.62 4.79 -28.24
CA LYS A 380 13.77 3.63 -29.15
C LYS A 380 13.12 2.36 -28.59
N ARG A 381 13.09 2.18 -27.26
CA ARG A 381 12.60 0.97 -26.60
C ARG A 381 11.12 1.07 -26.18
N MET A 382 10.61 2.29 -26.03
CA MET A 382 9.22 2.54 -25.61
C MET A 382 8.17 1.86 -26.51
N PRO A 383 8.31 1.84 -27.86
CA PRO A 383 7.34 1.15 -28.72
C PRO A 383 7.20 -0.35 -28.41
N GLU A 384 8.29 -1.04 -28.05
CA GLU A 384 8.23 -2.44 -27.62
C GLU A 384 7.42 -2.61 -26.34
N ALA A 385 7.62 -1.72 -25.37
CA ALA A 385 6.87 -1.75 -24.12
C ALA A 385 5.38 -1.51 -24.36
N LEU A 386 5.03 -0.48 -25.12
CA LEU A 386 3.63 -0.17 -25.46
C LEU A 386 2.95 -1.32 -26.21
N ALA A 387 3.65 -1.95 -27.16
CA ALA A 387 3.14 -3.12 -27.88
C ALA A 387 2.92 -4.32 -26.92
N ALA A 388 3.84 -4.56 -25.98
CA ALA A 388 3.67 -5.62 -24.99
C ALA A 388 2.44 -5.36 -24.09
N TYR A 389 2.23 -4.13 -23.64
CA TYR A 389 1.05 -3.78 -22.86
C TYR A 389 -0.24 -3.97 -23.66
N GLN A 390 -0.24 -3.54 -24.92
CA GLN A 390 -1.40 -3.71 -25.80
C GLN A 390 -1.74 -5.19 -26.02
N ILE A 391 -0.75 -6.04 -26.32
CA ILE A 391 -0.96 -7.49 -26.46
C ILE A 391 -1.57 -8.10 -25.19
N ARG A 392 -1.10 -7.70 -24.00
CA ARG A 392 -1.66 -8.19 -22.73
C ARG A 392 -3.11 -7.76 -22.52
N GLU A 393 -3.46 -6.56 -22.97
CA GLU A 393 -4.84 -6.05 -22.93
C GLU A 393 -5.75 -6.73 -23.96
N GLU A 394 -5.25 -6.98 -25.17
CA GLU A 394 -5.99 -7.66 -26.24
C GLU A 394 -6.40 -9.10 -25.89
N ARG A 395 -5.68 -9.78 -25.00
CA ARG A 395 -6.06 -11.10 -24.48
C ARG A 395 -7.40 -11.09 -23.74
N MET A 396 -7.82 -9.94 -23.28
CA MET A 396 -9.13 -9.77 -22.65
C MET A 396 -10.27 -9.58 -23.65
N ALA A 397 -9.95 -9.45 -24.95
CA ALA A 397 -10.96 -9.23 -25.98
C ALA A 397 -11.99 -10.36 -26.01
N GLY A 398 -13.25 -10.00 -25.94
CA GLY A 398 -14.36 -10.95 -25.95
C GLY A 398 -14.75 -11.52 -24.56
N LEU A 399 -13.99 -11.26 -23.51
CA LEU A 399 -14.42 -11.54 -22.15
C LEU A 399 -15.27 -10.39 -21.62
N THR A 400 -16.40 -10.73 -21.03
CA THR A 400 -17.32 -9.77 -20.40
C THR A 400 -17.59 -10.17 -18.96
N ASP A 401 -18.09 -9.24 -18.17
CA ASP A 401 -18.45 -9.51 -16.78
C ASP A 401 -19.53 -10.59 -16.65
N GLU A 402 -20.36 -10.76 -17.66
CA GLU A 402 -21.36 -11.81 -17.73
C GLU A 402 -20.77 -13.19 -18.12
N SER A 403 -19.61 -13.21 -18.77
CA SER A 403 -19.00 -14.45 -19.26
C SER A 403 -18.23 -15.24 -18.18
N VAL A 404 -18.13 -14.71 -16.96
CA VAL A 404 -17.41 -15.32 -15.86
C VAL A 404 -18.24 -15.35 -14.59
N ASP A 405 -18.05 -16.40 -13.77
CA ASP A 405 -18.69 -16.55 -12.46
C ASP A 405 -17.78 -16.10 -11.31
N THR A 406 -16.53 -15.77 -11.62
CA THR A 406 -15.51 -15.43 -10.63
C THR A 406 -14.80 -14.15 -11.02
N TYR A 407 -14.75 -13.19 -10.09
CA TYR A 407 -13.89 -12.02 -10.14
C TYR A 407 -12.64 -12.25 -9.28
N TYR A 408 -11.73 -11.30 -9.26
CA TYR A 408 -10.53 -11.37 -8.41
C TYR A 408 -10.34 -10.10 -7.60
N SER A 409 -9.86 -10.25 -6.37
CA SER A 409 -9.36 -9.12 -5.60
C SER A 409 -7.95 -8.73 -6.05
N CYS A 410 -7.52 -7.50 -5.71
CA CYS A 410 -6.12 -7.15 -5.57
C CYS A 410 -5.96 -6.32 -4.29
N LEU A 411 -5.15 -6.82 -3.36
CA LEU A 411 -4.92 -6.23 -2.05
C LEU A 411 -3.56 -5.55 -1.93
N MET A 412 -2.78 -5.48 -3.01
CA MET A 412 -1.40 -4.96 -2.97
C MET A 412 -1.27 -3.51 -2.47
N CYS A 413 -2.32 -2.72 -2.59
CA CYS A 413 -2.30 -1.33 -2.16
C CYS A 413 -2.76 -1.13 -0.71
N GLN A 414 -3.08 -2.19 0.03
CA GLN A 414 -3.52 -2.09 1.43
C GLN A 414 -2.42 -1.63 2.38
N SER A 415 -1.16 -1.76 2.01
CA SER A 415 -0.03 -1.21 2.78
C SER A 415 -0.13 0.30 3.02
N PHE A 416 -0.67 1.04 2.06
CA PHE A 416 -0.87 2.49 2.18
C PHE A 416 -2.34 2.95 2.11
N ALA A 417 -3.26 2.07 1.73
CA ALA A 417 -4.72 2.29 1.74
C ALA A 417 -5.41 1.07 2.36
N PRO A 418 -5.40 0.91 3.69
CA PRO A 418 -5.76 -0.33 4.39
C PRO A 418 -7.15 -0.87 4.09
N ASP A 419 -8.09 0.00 3.78
CA ASP A 419 -9.48 -0.38 3.50
C ASP A 419 -9.76 -0.50 1.99
N HIS A 420 -8.74 -0.38 1.15
CA HIS A 420 -8.90 -0.50 -0.29
C HIS A 420 -8.88 -1.96 -0.74
N VAL A 421 -9.90 -2.35 -1.48
CA VAL A 421 -9.97 -3.62 -2.21
C VAL A 421 -10.24 -3.32 -3.67
N CYS A 422 -9.31 -3.68 -4.54
CA CYS A 422 -9.55 -3.59 -5.98
C CYS A 422 -10.30 -4.85 -6.43
N ILE A 423 -11.49 -4.69 -6.99
CA ILE A 423 -12.24 -5.78 -7.63
C ILE A 423 -11.94 -5.74 -9.12
N ILE A 424 -11.34 -6.80 -9.61
CA ILE A 424 -10.91 -6.94 -11.01
C ILE A 424 -11.89 -7.87 -11.72
N THR A 425 -12.50 -7.33 -12.75
CA THR A 425 -13.43 -8.05 -13.61
C THR A 425 -12.90 -8.10 -15.05
N PRO A 426 -13.45 -8.90 -15.97
CA PRO A 426 -13.07 -8.85 -17.37
C PRO A 426 -13.11 -7.45 -17.99
N GLU A 427 -14.09 -6.64 -17.65
CA GLU A 427 -14.28 -5.30 -18.21
C GLU A 427 -13.71 -4.19 -17.34
N ARG A 428 -13.20 -4.51 -16.13
CA ARG A 428 -12.64 -3.55 -15.20
C ARG A 428 -11.27 -3.99 -14.69
N LEU A 429 -10.25 -3.31 -15.17
CA LEU A 429 -8.87 -3.47 -14.72
C LEU A 429 -8.68 -3.03 -13.26
N GLY A 430 -7.58 -3.44 -12.66
CA GLY A 430 -7.05 -2.76 -11.48
C GLY A 430 -6.89 -1.26 -11.74
N LEU A 431 -7.09 -0.42 -10.71
CA LEU A 431 -7.05 1.05 -10.84
C LEU A 431 -5.71 1.57 -11.36
N CYS A 432 -4.64 0.82 -11.12
CA CYS A 432 -3.29 1.12 -11.61
C CYS A 432 -3.14 0.89 -13.13
N GLY A 433 -4.14 0.35 -13.82
CA GLY A 433 -4.08 0.03 -15.24
C GLY A 433 -3.20 -1.16 -15.61
N ALA A 434 -2.59 -1.84 -14.63
CA ALA A 434 -1.55 -2.85 -14.90
C ALA A 434 -1.99 -4.30 -14.69
N ILE A 435 -3.08 -4.55 -13.96
CA ILE A 435 -3.58 -5.90 -13.68
C ILE A 435 -4.96 -6.06 -14.29
N ASN A 436 -5.08 -6.96 -15.23
CA ASN A 436 -6.36 -7.39 -15.78
C ASN A 436 -6.85 -8.67 -15.08
N TRP A 437 -8.01 -9.18 -15.50
CA TRP A 437 -8.63 -10.36 -14.91
C TRP A 437 -7.78 -11.63 -15.09
N LEU A 438 -7.14 -11.82 -16.25
CA LEU A 438 -6.22 -12.93 -16.52
C LEU A 438 -4.96 -12.83 -15.66
N ASP A 439 -4.39 -11.64 -15.51
CA ASP A 439 -3.24 -11.39 -14.64
C ASP A 439 -3.57 -11.75 -13.18
N ALA A 440 -4.75 -11.36 -12.69
CA ALA A 440 -5.18 -11.67 -11.33
C ALA A 440 -5.42 -13.17 -11.13
N LYS A 441 -6.01 -13.86 -12.12
CA LYS A 441 -6.18 -15.31 -12.13
C LYS A 441 -4.81 -16.02 -12.06
N THR A 442 -3.89 -15.63 -12.92
CA THR A 442 -2.53 -16.19 -12.95
C THR A 442 -1.79 -15.88 -11.64
N GLY A 443 -1.96 -14.66 -11.10
CA GLY A 443 -1.39 -14.27 -9.80
C GLY A 443 -1.82 -15.20 -8.67
N LYS A 444 -3.09 -15.62 -8.65
CA LYS A 444 -3.60 -16.62 -7.69
C LYS A 444 -3.00 -18.01 -7.90
N GLU A 445 -2.82 -18.42 -9.14
CA GLU A 445 -2.25 -19.74 -9.46
C GLU A 445 -0.78 -19.83 -9.07
N ILE A 446 0.00 -18.75 -9.25
CA ILE A 446 1.43 -18.70 -8.91
C ILE A 446 1.64 -18.55 -7.41
N VAL A 447 0.88 -17.65 -6.77
CA VAL A 447 0.98 -17.36 -5.33
C VAL A 447 -0.40 -17.53 -4.68
N PRO A 448 -0.77 -18.74 -4.27
CA PRO A 448 -2.10 -19.02 -3.73
C PRO A 448 -2.50 -18.19 -2.50
N SER A 449 -1.54 -17.75 -1.70
CA SER A 449 -1.73 -16.84 -0.55
C SER A 449 -1.53 -15.37 -0.90
N GLY A 450 -1.33 -15.05 -2.18
CA GLY A 450 -1.04 -13.69 -2.65
C GLY A 450 -2.25 -12.75 -2.63
N PRO A 451 -2.06 -11.50 -3.07
CA PRO A 451 -3.08 -10.45 -3.00
C PRO A 451 -4.27 -10.66 -3.93
N ASN A 452 -4.14 -11.55 -4.92
CA ASN A 452 -5.21 -11.84 -5.88
C ASN A 452 -5.99 -13.06 -5.43
N GLN A 453 -7.15 -12.86 -4.83
CA GLN A 453 -8.02 -13.94 -4.37
C GLN A 453 -9.27 -14.04 -5.25
N PRO A 454 -9.75 -15.26 -5.57
CA PRO A 454 -10.98 -15.45 -6.32
C PRO A 454 -12.18 -15.02 -5.49
N ILE A 455 -13.13 -14.37 -6.15
CA ILE A 455 -14.38 -13.89 -5.57
C ILE A 455 -15.52 -14.45 -6.43
N ALA A 456 -16.26 -15.40 -5.88
CA ALA A 456 -17.49 -15.87 -6.54
C ALA A 456 -18.50 -14.71 -6.58
N LYS A 457 -19.08 -14.45 -7.74
CA LYS A 457 -20.10 -13.38 -7.89
C LYS A 457 -21.32 -13.63 -7.00
N GLY A 458 -21.74 -14.87 -6.91
CA GLY A 458 -22.99 -15.23 -6.22
C GLY A 458 -24.24 -14.71 -6.97
N GLU A 459 -25.33 -14.54 -6.26
CA GLU A 459 -26.57 -14.00 -6.80
C GLU A 459 -26.43 -12.50 -7.13
N GLU A 460 -27.11 -12.07 -8.16
CA GLU A 460 -27.26 -10.65 -8.46
C GLU A 460 -28.07 -9.94 -7.37
N ASP A 461 -27.51 -8.84 -6.86
CA ASP A 461 -28.19 -7.91 -5.96
C ASP A 461 -28.81 -6.76 -6.78
N ASP A 462 -28.06 -6.20 -7.72
CA ASP A 462 -28.53 -5.18 -8.69
C ASP A 462 -27.69 -5.25 -9.97
N ALA A 463 -28.22 -5.90 -11.00
CA ALA A 463 -27.55 -6.06 -12.29
C ALA A 463 -27.21 -4.72 -12.98
N GLY A 464 -28.12 -3.75 -12.88
CA GLY A 464 -27.97 -2.43 -13.50
C GLY A 464 -26.80 -1.64 -12.90
N LYS A 465 -26.56 -1.81 -11.60
CA LYS A 465 -25.46 -1.16 -10.88
C LYS A 465 -24.21 -2.02 -10.76
N GLY A 466 -24.27 -3.28 -11.18
CA GLY A 466 -23.16 -4.21 -11.07
C GLY A 466 -22.87 -4.58 -9.62
N SER A 467 -23.89 -4.96 -8.87
CA SER A 467 -23.79 -5.41 -7.49
C SER A 467 -24.15 -6.90 -7.38
N TRP A 468 -23.32 -7.68 -6.68
CA TRP A 468 -23.51 -9.11 -6.47
C TRP A 468 -23.28 -9.45 -5.01
N LYS A 469 -24.06 -10.36 -4.46
CA LYS A 469 -23.99 -10.77 -3.05
C LYS A 469 -22.61 -11.30 -2.67
N GLY A 470 -22.04 -12.20 -3.46
CA GLY A 470 -20.72 -12.75 -3.17
C GLY A 470 -19.59 -11.73 -3.24
N VAL A 471 -19.70 -10.74 -4.14
CA VAL A 471 -18.76 -9.62 -4.19
C VAL A 471 -18.89 -8.74 -2.94
N ASN A 472 -20.11 -8.42 -2.52
CA ASN A 472 -20.39 -7.63 -1.33
C ASN A 472 -19.89 -8.32 -0.05
N GLU A 473 -20.10 -9.64 0.07
CA GLU A 473 -19.56 -10.45 1.17
C GLU A 473 -18.03 -10.43 1.20
N ALA A 474 -17.39 -10.61 0.03
CA ALA A 474 -15.95 -10.58 -0.08
C ALA A 474 -15.36 -9.19 0.26
N VAL A 475 -15.96 -8.12 -0.26
CA VAL A 475 -15.56 -6.74 0.05
C VAL A 475 -15.73 -6.46 1.53
N THR A 476 -16.85 -6.89 2.14
CA THR A 476 -17.10 -6.76 3.58
C THR A 476 -16.01 -7.45 4.41
N ALA A 477 -15.69 -8.69 4.06
CA ALA A 477 -14.64 -9.44 4.75
C ALA A 477 -13.25 -8.79 4.57
N LEU A 478 -12.89 -8.44 3.34
CA LEU A 478 -11.56 -7.89 3.01
C LEU A 478 -11.35 -6.44 3.50
N THR A 479 -12.42 -5.70 3.78
CA THR A 479 -12.40 -4.35 4.37
C THR A 479 -12.77 -4.36 5.86
N ARG A 480 -12.94 -5.54 6.44
CA ARG A 480 -13.32 -5.72 7.85
C ARG A 480 -14.59 -4.97 8.23
N GLY A 481 -15.60 -5.07 7.37
CA GLY A 481 -16.92 -4.46 7.57
C GLY A 481 -17.01 -2.96 7.29
N LYS A 482 -15.95 -2.31 6.83
CA LYS A 482 -16.00 -0.88 6.50
C LYS A 482 -16.74 -0.60 5.21
N ILE A 483 -16.60 -1.47 4.23
CA ILE A 483 -17.33 -1.42 2.96
C ILE A 483 -18.21 -2.65 2.92
N THR A 484 -19.50 -2.46 2.88
CA THR A 484 -20.48 -3.55 2.91
C THR A 484 -21.17 -3.77 1.59
N ARG A 485 -21.09 -2.81 0.68
CA ARG A 485 -21.66 -2.88 -0.66
C ARG A 485 -20.75 -2.22 -1.68
N PHE A 486 -20.74 -2.78 -2.88
CA PHE A 486 -19.96 -2.31 -4.00
C PHE A 486 -20.81 -2.38 -5.28
N CYS A 487 -20.91 -1.26 -6.00
CA CYS A 487 -21.57 -1.14 -7.29
C CYS A 487 -20.52 -0.87 -8.38
N ALA A 488 -20.24 -1.89 -9.20
CA ALA A 488 -19.18 -1.83 -10.21
C ALA A 488 -19.42 -0.78 -11.30
N TYR A 489 -20.70 -0.47 -11.59
CA TYR A 489 -21.12 0.36 -12.72
C TYR A 489 -21.69 1.72 -12.31
N SER A 490 -21.60 2.08 -11.04
CA SER A 490 -22.00 3.39 -10.53
C SER A 490 -20.84 4.15 -9.92
N MET A 491 -20.80 5.45 -10.11
CA MET A 491 -19.94 6.37 -9.39
C MET A 491 -20.70 7.12 -8.28
N MET A 492 -22.02 7.01 -8.27
CA MET A 492 -22.88 7.72 -7.32
C MET A 492 -23.25 6.84 -6.12
N GLU A 493 -23.58 5.57 -6.35
CA GLU A 493 -24.03 4.64 -5.32
C GLU A 493 -22.97 3.59 -5.05
N ASP A 494 -22.52 3.53 -3.81
CA ASP A 494 -21.51 2.58 -3.31
C ASP A 494 -20.35 2.35 -4.30
N PRO A 495 -19.69 3.42 -4.78
CA PRO A 495 -18.64 3.30 -5.79
C PRO A 495 -17.44 2.52 -5.24
N MET A 496 -16.58 2.05 -6.12
CA MET A 496 -15.33 1.43 -5.71
C MET A 496 -14.46 2.39 -4.89
N THR A 497 -13.80 1.85 -3.88
CA THR A 497 -12.76 2.57 -3.15
C THR A 497 -11.55 2.87 -4.04
N SER A 498 -10.78 3.88 -3.70
CA SER A 498 -9.58 4.26 -4.43
C SER A 498 -8.35 4.23 -3.52
N CYS A 499 -7.24 3.70 -4.03
CA CYS A 499 -5.97 3.67 -3.28
C CYS A 499 -5.16 4.96 -3.41
N GLY A 500 -5.15 5.56 -4.58
CA GLY A 500 -4.28 6.68 -4.96
C GLY A 500 -3.40 6.39 -6.20
N CYS A 501 -3.31 5.15 -6.64
CA CYS A 501 -2.50 4.70 -7.79
C CYS A 501 -3.32 4.57 -9.09
N PHE A 502 -4.43 5.27 -9.21
CA PHE A 502 -5.26 5.24 -10.42
C PHE A 502 -4.67 6.09 -11.55
N GLU A 503 -5.02 5.75 -12.78
CA GLU A 503 -4.58 6.47 -13.98
C GLU A 503 -5.34 7.77 -14.18
N VAL A 504 -6.65 7.71 -14.01
CA VAL A 504 -7.55 8.86 -14.18
C VAL A 504 -8.54 8.95 -13.02
N ILE A 505 -9.03 10.16 -12.80
CA ILE A 505 -10.13 10.45 -11.89
C ILE A 505 -11.32 10.89 -12.74
N VAL A 506 -12.47 10.33 -12.44
CA VAL A 506 -13.77 10.81 -12.93
C VAL A 506 -14.44 11.54 -11.79
N ALA A 507 -14.75 12.80 -11.99
CA ALA A 507 -15.37 13.68 -11.01
C ALA A 507 -16.70 14.22 -11.55
N MET A 508 -17.74 14.19 -10.75
CA MET A 508 -19.01 14.82 -11.07
C MET A 508 -18.78 16.33 -11.26
N SER A 509 -19.32 16.88 -12.32
CA SER A 509 -19.27 18.33 -12.58
C SER A 509 -20.15 19.10 -11.58
N PRO A 510 -19.84 20.38 -11.30
CA PRO A 510 -20.63 21.20 -10.38
C PRO A 510 -22.10 21.37 -10.75
N ASP A 511 -22.45 21.24 -12.03
CA ASP A 511 -23.82 21.28 -12.54
C ASP A 511 -24.58 19.96 -12.35
N MET A 512 -23.93 18.91 -11.84
CA MET A 512 -24.50 17.58 -11.61
C MET A 512 -25.08 16.89 -12.86
N GLN A 513 -24.77 17.38 -14.06
CA GLN A 513 -25.26 16.80 -15.32
C GLN A 513 -24.21 15.92 -16.00
N SER A 514 -22.95 16.20 -15.77
CA SER A 514 -21.87 15.60 -16.52
C SER A 514 -20.72 15.16 -15.61
N VAL A 515 -19.68 14.58 -16.20
CA VAL A 515 -18.45 14.25 -15.51
C VAL A 515 -17.23 14.84 -16.20
N VAL A 516 -16.29 15.26 -15.37
CA VAL A 516 -14.95 15.72 -15.75
C VAL A 516 -13.98 14.57 -15.56
N VAL A 517 -13.18 14.26 -16.56
CA VAL A 517 -12.13 13.24 -16.51
C VAL A 517 -10.79 13.93 -16.49
N VAL A 518 -9.93 13.57 -15.55
CA VAL A 518 -8.57 14.12 -15.47
C VAL A 518 -7.55 13.03 -15.21
N ASN A 519 -6.42 13.07 -15.93
CA ASN A 519 -5.30 12.15 -15.75
C ASN A 519 -4.19 12.76 -14.89
N ARG A 520 -3.30 11.91 -14.43
CA ARG A 520 -2.19 12.28 -13.53
C ARG A 520 -1.22 13.30 -14.15
N GLU A 521 -1.08 13.26 -15.46
CA GLU A 521 -0.16 14.11 -16.23
C GLU A 521 -0.65 15.56 -16.35
N PHE A 522 -1.94 15.81 -16.15
CA PHE A 522 -2.51 17.15 -16.23
C PHE A 522 -2.18 17.97 -14.96
N PRO A 523 -1.37 19.06 -15.06
CA PRO A 523 -0.84 19.77 -13.89
C PRO A 523 -1.75 20.88 -13.37
N ASP A 524 -2.73 21.31 -14.18
CA ASP A 524 -3.49 22.54 -13.94
C ASP A 524 -4.83 22.27 -13.25
N MET A 525 -5.61 23.35 -13.06
CA MET A 525 -6.96 23.28 -12.49
C MET A 525 -7.93 22.66 -13.48
N THR A 526 -8.77 21.75 -12.99
CA THR A 526 -9.89 21.23 -13.75
C THR A 526 -11.13 22.10 -13.59
N PRO A 527 -12.16 21.97 -14.45
CA PRO A 527 -13.43 22.68 -14.28
C PRO A 527 -14.16 22.42 -12.95
N VAL A 528 -13.81 21.37 -12.22
CA VAL A 528 -14.34 21.14 -10.85
C VAL A 528 -13.63 21.98 -9.79
N GLY A 529 -12.70 22.87 -10.17
CA GLY A 529 -12.00 23.76 -9.27
C GLY A 529 -10.87 23.09 -8.46
N MET A 530 -10.44 21.89 -8.84
CA MET A 530 -9.40 21.14 -8.15
C MET A 530 -8.35 20.59 -9.14
N LYS A 531 -7.11 20.52 -8.69
CA LYS A 531 -6.05 19.81 -9.42
C LYS A 531 -6.17 18.29 -9.23
N PHE A 532 -5.59 17.53 -10.14
CA PHE A 532 -5.50 16.07 -10.00
C PHE A 532 -5.00 15.64 -8.62
N SER A 533 -3.93 16.25 -8.11
CA SER A 533 -3.36 15.91 -6.80
C SER A 533 -4.31 16.15 -5.62
N THR A 534 -5.13 17.20 -5.69
CA THR A 534 -6.15 17.50 -4.68
C THR A 534 -7.28 16.48 -4.72
N LEU A 535 -7.78 16.18 -5.92
CA LEU A 535 -8.79 15.14 -6.14
C LEU A 535 -8.30 13.78 -5.67
N ALA A 536 -7.06 13.41 -6.02
CA ALA A 536 -6.45 12.15 -5.59
C ALA A 536 -6.36 12.03 -4.06
N GLY A 537 -5.98 13.11 -3.37
CA GLY A 537 -5.98 13.15 -1.90
C GLY A 537 -7.38 13.04 -1.28
N SER A 538 -8.40 13.54 -1.96
CA SER A 538 -9.78 13.50 -1.47
C SER A 538 -10.43 12.12 -1.58
N ILE A 539 -10.10 11.35 -2.63
CA ILE A 539 -10.73 10.05 -2.94
C ILE A 539 -9.84 8.85 -2.62
N GLY A 540 -8.55 9.07 -2.38
CA GLY A 540 -7.62 8.01 -2.01
C GLY A 540 -7.82 7.50 -0.58
N GLY A 541 -6.99 6.51 -0.20
CA GLY A 541 -6.97 5.97 1.17
C GLY A 541 -8.06 4.94 1.48
N GLY A 542 -8.67 4.33 0.47
CA GLY A 542 -9.64 3.25 0.65
C GLY A 542 -11.05 3.70 1.02
N LYS A 543 -11.44 4.91 0.65
CA LYS A 543 -12.79 5.45 0.88
C LYS A 543 -13.69 5.24 -0.33
N GLN A 544 -14.98 5.04 -0.10
CA GLN A 544 -16.02 5.27 -1.09
C GLN A 544 -16.38 6.76 -1.10
N THR A 545 -16.33 7.39 -2.25
CA THR A 545 -16.59 8.82 -2.38
C THR A 545 -17.60 9.02 -3.51
N PRO A 546 -18.93 9.03 -3.24
CA PRO A 546 -19.95 9.26 -4.25
C PRO A 546 -19.66 10.51 -5.07
N GLY A 547 -19.83 10.40 -6.38
CA GLY A 547 -19.51 11.46 -7.33
C GLY A 547 -18.04 11.51 -7.79
N PHE A 548 -17.17 10.66 -7.24
CA PHE A 548 -15.75 10.64 -7.58
C PHE A 548 -15.21 9.21 -7.59
N ILE A 549 -14.60 8.80 -8.68
CA ILE A 549 -13.92 7.48 -8.77
C ILE A 549 -12.54 7.61 -9.41
N GLY A 550 -11.57 6.86 -8.88
CA GLY A 550 -10.30 6.62 -9.55
C GLY A 550 -10.40 5.33 -10.36
N ILE A 551 -9.92 5.33 -11.60
CA ILE A 551 -10.02 4.19 -12.53
C ILE A 551 -8.77 4.06 -13.41
N GLY A 552 -8.62 2.91 -14.07
CA GLY A 552 -7.75 2.76 -15.23
C GLY A 552 -8.40 3.41 -16.47
N ARG A 553 -7.62 4.08 -17.31
CA ARG A 553 -8.13 4.84 -18.48
C ARG A 553 -8.93 3.97 -19.48
N LYS A 554 -8.57 2.69 -19.63
CA LYS A 554 -9.31 1.77 -20.52
C LYS A 554 -10.78 1.59 -20.10
N TYR A 555 -11.09 1.74 -18.81
CA TYR A 555 -12.45 1.65 -18.33
C TYR A 555 -13.34 2.78 -18.86
N LEU A 556 -12.78 3.94 -19.26
CA LEU A 556 -13.53 5.04 -19.87
C LEU A 556 -14.33 4.62 -21.11
N VAL A 557 -13.79 3.69 -21.89
CA VAL A 557 -14.42 3.22 -23.14
C VAL A 557 -15.17 1.90 -22.97
N SER A 558 -15.19 1.32 -21.77
CA SER A 558 -15.98 0.13 -21.46
C SER A 558 -17.47 0.40 -21.60
N LYS A 559 -18.23 -0.62 -22.00
CA LYS A 559 -19.71 -0.58 -21.99
C LYS A 559 -20.28 -0.40 -20.59
N LYS A 560 -19.51 -0.79 -19.58
CA LYS A 560 -19.87 -0.73 -18.15
C LYS A 560 -19.44 0.56 -17.46
N PHE A 561 -18.70 1.45 -18.15
CA PHE A 561 -18.24 2.71 -17.57
C PHE A 561 -19.42 3.53 -17.05
N ILE A 562 -19.52 3.67 -15.73
CA ILE A 562 -20.63 4.36 -15.01
C ILE A 562 -22.00 4.21 -15.69
N SER A 563 -22.28 3.00 -16.19
CA SER A 563 -23.47 2.76 -17.01
C SER A 563 -24.78 2.95 -16.23
N ALA A 564 -24.77 2.74 -14.93
CA ALA A 564 -25.89 3.04 -14.04
C ALA A 564 -26.20 4.54 -13.93
N ASP A 565 -25.19 5.37 -14.15
CA ASP A 565 -25.29 6.84 -14.01
C ASP A 565 -25.38 7.55 -15.38
N GLY A 566 -25.54 6.82 -16.47
CA GLY A 566 -25.68 7.37 -17.83
C GLY A 566 -24.46 7.18 -18.75
N GLY A 567 -23.38 6.62 -18.24
CA GLY A 567 -22.29 6.07 -19.05
C GLY A 567 -21.40 7.11 -19.75
N PHE A 568 -20.78 6.65 -20.84
CA PHE A 568 -19.81 7.38 -21.63
C PHE A 568 -20.25 8.78 -22.07
N LEU A 569 -21.53 8.95 -22.39
CA LEU A 569 -22.09 10.22 -22.85
C LEU A 569 -22.17 11.30 -21.77
N ARG A 570 -21.82 10.98 -20.52
CA ARG A 570 -21.65 11.96 -19.43
C ARG A 570 -20.34 12.73 -19.50
N ILE A 571 -19.32 12.24 -20.22
CA ILE A 571 -18.00 12.88 -20.26
C ILE A 571 -18.10 14.23 -20.99
N SER A 572 -17.98 15.33 -20.26
CA SER A 572 -18.07 16.69 -20.83
C SER A 572 -16.73 17.38 -20.99
N TRP A 573 -15.70 16.91 -20.24
CA TRP A 573 -14.37 17.49 -20.28
C TRP A 573 -13.29 16.45 -20.01
N MET A 574 -12.17 16.56 -20.72
CA MET A 574 -10.94 15.83 -20.43
C MET A 574 -9.73 16.60 -20.99
N PRO A 575 -8.51 16.46 -20.39
CA PRO A 575 -7.30 17.07 -20.93
C PRO A 575 -7.07 16.72 -22.40
N SER A 576 -6.61 17.68 -23.20
CA SER A 576 -6.34 17.49 -24.62
C SER A 576 -5.35 16.35 -24.87
N SER A 577 -4.34 16.21 -24.00
CA SER A 577 -3.35 15.14 -24.07
C SER A 577 -3.97 13.75 -23.85
N LEU A 578 -4.91 13.61 -22.90
CA LEU A 578 -5.62 12.36 -22.66
C LEU A 578 -6.55 12.05 -23.84
N LYS A 579 -7.29 13.06 -24.29
CA LYS A 579 -8.20 12.98 -25.44
C LYS A 579 -7.48 12.49 -26.71
N GLU A 580 -6.29 13.02 -26.98
CA GLU A 580 -5.49 12.62 -28.12
C GLU A 580 -4.91 11.20 -27.95
N SER A 581 -4.39 10.87 -26.75
CA SER A 581 -3.81 9.54 -26.50
C SER A 581 -4.80 8.38 -26.58
N MET A 582 -6.10 8.66 -26.40
CA MET A 582 -7.19 7.68 -26.46
C MET A 582 -8.15 7.94 -27.64
N ARG A 583 -7.74 8.77 -28.61
CA ARG A 583 -8.63 9.28 -29.65
C ARG A 583 -9.38 8.19 -30.43
N GLU A 584 -8.67 7.15 -30.81
CA GLU A 584 -9.24 6.06 -31.60
C GLU A 584 -10.29 5.27 -30.80
N GLU A 585 -9.97 4.91 -29.58
CA GLU A 585 -10.87 4.17 -28.69
C GLU A 585 -12.10 5.01 -28.34
N LEU A 586 -11.93 6.30 -28.05
CA LEU A 586 -13.03 7.22 -27.77
C LEU A 586 -13.98 7.38 -28.97
N ILE A 587 -13.43 7.54 -30.19
CA ILE A 587 -14.22 7.63 -31.42
C ILE A 587 -14.98 6.32 -31.67
N ASN A 588 -14.32 5.18 -31.50
CA ASN A 588 -14.97 3.88 -31.70
C ASN A 588 -16.13 3.69 -30.72
N ARG A 589 -15.92 4.04 -29.46
CA ARG A 589 -16.97 3.98 -28.45
C ARG A 589 -18.13 4.93 -28.74
N ALA A 590 -17.84 6.14 -29.19
CA ALA A 590 -18.85 7.12 -29.61
C ALA A 590 -19.70 6.61 -30.78
N ARG A 591 -19.07 5.98 -31.79
CA ARG A 591 -19.75 5.37 -32.93
C ARG A 591 -20.68 4.22 -32.51
N GLU A 592 -20.23 3.35 -31.60
CA GLU A 592 -21.05 2.27 -31.05
C GLU A 592 -22.31 2.80 -30.38
N LEU A 593 -22.25 3.99 -29.79
CA LEU A 593 -23.37 4.66 -29.13
C LEU A 593 -24.23 5.53 -30.09
N GLY A 594 -23.92 5.53 -31.38
CA GLY A 594 -24.63 6.33 -32.37
C GLY A 594 -24.35 7.84 -32.29
N ALA A 595 -23.28 8.24 -31.64
CA ALA A 595 -22.87 9.63 -31.44
C ALA A 595 -21.48 9.92 -32.02
N PRO A 596 -21.26 9.78 -33.35
CA PRO A 596 -19.92 9.84 -33.95
C PRO A 596 -19.23 11.21 -33.78
N ASP A 597 -19.99 12.27 -33.56
CA ASP A 597 -19.52 13.64 -33.29
C ASP A 597 -19.31 13.93 -31.79
N PHE A 598 -19.45 12.94 -30.92
CA PHE A 598 -19.40 13.15 -29.47
C PHE A 598 -18.08 13.75 -29.00
N LEU A 599 -16.95 13.32 -29.56
CA LEU A 599 -15.64 13.79 -29.13
C LEU A 599 -15.42 15.29 -29.36
N ASP A 600 -16.11 15.87 -30.36
CA ASP A 600 -16.10 17.32 -30.63
C ASP A 600 -16.92 18.11 -29.61
N LYS A 601 -17.80 17.43 -28.87
CA LYS A 601 -18.61 18.02 -27.80
C LYS A 601 -17.92 17.94 -26.43
N VAL A 602 -16.91 17.11 -26.29
CA VAL A 602 -16.09 17.03 -25.05
C VAL A 602 -15.07 18.15 -25.06
N ALA A 603 -15.18 19.06 -24.08
CA ALA A 603 -14.22 20.17 -23.90
C ALA A 603 -12.86 19.69 -23.41
N ASP A 604 -11.86 20.55 -23.53
CA ASP A 604 -10.55 20.42 -22.93
C ASP A 604 -10.05 21.78 -22.42
N GLU A 605 -8.84 21.84 -21.86
CA GLU A 605 -8.26 23.04 -21.26
C GLU A 605 -8.06 24.20 -22.24
N THR A 606 -8.09 23.94 -23.55
CA THR A 606 -7.92 25.00 -24.57
C THR A 606 -9.19 25.84 -24.77
N VAL A 607 -10.35 25.29 -24.37
CA VAL A 607 -11.66 25.94 -24.57
C VAL A 607 -12.43 26.17 -23.27
N VAL A 608 -12.16 25.40 -22.22
CA VAL A 608 -12.88 25.47 -20.93
C VAL A 608 -11.91 25.23 -19.76
N THR A 609 -11.90 26.17 -18.81
CA THR A 609 -11.02 26.11 -17.63
C THR A 609 -11.77 26.14 -16.29
N ASP A 610 -13.07 26.42 -16.30
CA ASP A 610 -13.90 26.55 -15.10
C ASP A 610 -15.30 25.97 -15.28
N ALA A 611 -16.05 25.89 -14.19
CA ALA A 611 -17.36 25.26 -14.13
C ALA A 611 -18.42 25.99 -14.99
N GLU A 612 -18.41 27.32 -14.97
CA GLU A 612 -19.38 28.11 -15.71
C GLU A 612 -19.13 27.98 -17.21
N GLY A 613 -17.88 28.08 -17.64
CA GLY A 613 -17.47 27.87 -19.02
C GLY A 613 -17.81 26.45 -19.51
N LEU A 614 -17.71 25.44 -18.64
CA LEU A 614 -18.11 24.07 -18.98
C LEU A 614 -19.59 23.97 -19.28
N PHE A 615 -20.43 24.51 -18.42
CA PHE A 615 -21.88 24.49 -18.64
C PHE A 615 -22.29 25.27 -19.92
N GLN A 616 -21.70 26.44 -20.13
CA GLN A 616 -21.93 27.24 -21.35
C GLN A 616 -21.49 26.48 -22.62
N TRP A 617 -20.35 25.81 -22.56
CA TRP A 617 -19.89 24.95 -23.66
C TRP A 617 -20.87 23.84 -23.94
N MET A 618 -21.31 23.09 -22.92
CA MET A 618 -22.26 21.99 -23.08
C MET A 618 -23.57 22.47 -23.75
N VAL A 619 -24.10 23.62 -23.35
CA VAL A 619 -25.29 24.21 -23.97
C VAL A 619 -25.01 24.58 -25.43
N LYS A 620 -23.88 25.23 -25.71
CA LYS A 620 -23.45 25.67 -27.05
C LYS A 620 -23.37 24.51 -28.05
N VAL A 621 -22.79 23.38 -27.63
CA VAL A 621 -22.54 22.23 -28.51
C VAL A 621 -23.68 21.20 -28.49
N GLY A 622 -24.73 21.42 -27.69
CA GLY A 622 -25.81 20.46 -27.50
C GLY A 622 -25.29 19.14 -26.93
N HIS A 623 -24.60 19.20 -25.79
CA HIS A 623 -23.96 18.03 -25.18
C HIS A 623 -25.01 17.03 -24.69
N PRO A 624 -24.89 15.71 -25.00
CA PRO A 624 -25.92 14.71 -24.68
C PRO A 624 -26.23 14.60 -23.17
N ALA A 625 -25.30 14.88 -22.30
CA ALA A 625 -25.51 14.83 -20.86
C ALA A 625 -26.63 15.77 -20.37
N LEU A 626 -26.90 16.87 -21.06
CA LEU A 626 -28.00 17.80 -20.74
C LEU A 626 -29.40 17.16 -20.90
N GLY A 627 -29.51 16.11 -21.69
CA GLY A 627 -30.75 15.34 -21.88
C GLY A 627 -30.91 14.16 -20.90
N LEU A 628 -29.93 13.89 -20.04
CA LEU A 628 -29.96 12.82 -19.04
C LEU A 628 -30.47 13.36 -17.70
N PRO A 629 -31.04 12.50 -16.82
CA PRO A 629 -31.38 12.91 -15.46
C PRO A 629 -30.14 13.43 -14.70
N PRO A 630 -30.28 14.39 -13.78
CA PRO A 630 -29.16 14.78 -12.91
C PRO A 630 -28.55 13.59 -12.18
N LEU A 631 -27.27 13.68 -11.84
CA LEU A 631 -26.55 12.63 -11.10
C LEU A 631 -26.94 12.58 -9.61
N LEU A 632 -27.40 13.69 -9.06
CA LEU A 632 -27.93 13.83 -7.69
C LEU A 632 -29.36 14.36 -7.72
#